data_2ff8f388ba05b5e789e7dff65f775065
#
_entry.id   2ff8f388ba05b5e789e7dff65f775065
#
_cell.length_a   1.000
_cell.length_b   1.000
_cell.length_c   1.000
_cell.angle_alpha   90.00
_cell.angle_beta   90.00
_cell.angle_gamma   90.00
#
_symmetry.space_group_name_H-M   'P 1'
#
loop_
_entity.id
_entity.type
_entity.pdbx_description
1 polymer ?
#
loop_
_entity_poly.entity_id
_entity_poly.type
_entity_poly.pdbx_seq_one_letter_code
_entity_poly.pdbx_strand_id
1 'polypeptide(L)'
;MDEALYKFLKWTAIALGCAWVGWSIYDSFMREHAPGDFEYKRAEQFFADDEYQRALKEYEDALDENPQHIYAMRGKARALLQMRRFDEAMAQYDKVISAQPDLGVNYANRGILFDRLGRYEQAIADYEKALALDPELDEGPHWLTRFLRNQPEKPPTIGDRAKYLRAELAKPPEQRVLRVPEIDEKQRTYKQ
;
A
#
# COMPACT_ATOMS: atom_id res chain seq x y z
N MET A 1 -19.33 -3.33 -49.02
CA MET A 1 -19.38 -2.16 -48.10
C MET A 1 -19.25 -0.94 -49.00
N ASP A 2 -20.16 0.00 -48.90
CA ASP A 2 -20.19 1.17 -49.74
C ASP A 2 -18.90 2.03 -49.49
N GLU A 3 -18.22 2.41 -50.57
CA GLU A 3 -16.94 3.14 -50.50
C GLU A 3 -17.08 4.47 -49.74
N ALA A 4 -18.25 5.08 -49.84
CA ALA A 4 -18.57 6.30 -49.09
C ALA A 4 -18.68 6.03 -47.60
N LEU A 5 -19.33 4.92 -47.21
CA LEU A 5 -19.44 4.50 -45.80
C LEU A 5 -18.07 4.17 -45.21
N TYR A 6 -17.22 3.46 -45.98
CA TYR A 6 -15.86 3.15 -45.53
C TYR A 6 -15.02 4.41 -45.31
N LYS A 7 -15.07 5.37 -46.23
CA LYS A 7 -14.38 6.66 -46.09
C LYS A 7 -14.89 7.46 -44.88
N PHE A 8 -16.18 7.51 -44.68
CA PHE A 8 -16.80 8.16 -43.54
C PHE A 8 -16.32 7.52 -42.21
N LEU A 9 -16.44 6.21 -42.06
CA LEU A 9 -16.01 5.49 -40.84
C LEU A 9 -14.53 5.67 -40.58
N LYS A 10 -13.69 5.61 -41.61
CA LYS A 10 -12.24 5.83 -41.48
C LYS A 10 -11.91 7.22 -40.94
N TRP A 11 -12.49 8.27 -41.50
CA TRP A 11 -12.24 9.63 -41.06
C TRP A 11 -12.81 9.92 -39.68
N THR A 12 -13.96 9.36 -39.34
CA THR A 12 -14.54 9.44 -38.01
C THR A 12 -13.63 8.77 -36.96
N ALA A 13 -13.09 7.60 -37.26
CA ALA A 13 -12.18 6.90 -36.36
C ALA A 13 -10.88 7.71 -36.12
N ILE A 14 -10.33 8.30 -37.21
CA ILE A 14 -9.15 9.16 -37.10
C ILE A 14 -9.46 10.40 -36.25
N ALA A 15 -10.59 11.06 -36.50
CA ALA A 15 -10.99 12.26 -35.75
C ALA A 15 -11.18 11.96 -34.25
N LEU A 16 -11.84 10.85 -33.93
CA LEU A 16 -12.02 10.39 -32.53
C LEU A 16 -10.68 10.05 -31.88
N GLY A 17 -9.76 9.38 -32.60
CA GLY A 17 -8.41 9.10 -32.13
C GLY A 17 -7.62 10.37 -31.82
N CYS A 18 -7.65 11.35 -32.74
CA CYS A 18 -7.01 12.64 -32.53
C CYS A 18 -7.64 13.43 -31.36
N ALA A 19 -8.96 13.39 -31.24
CA ALA A 19 -9.68 14.05 -30.13
C ALA A 19 -9.32 13.41 -28.80
N TRP A 20 -9.23 12.07 -28.73
CA TRP A 20 -8.82 11.35 -27.53
C TRP A 20 -7.38 11.65 -27.13
N VAL A 21 -6.43 11.64 -28.09
CA VAL A 21 -5.03 12.02 -27.84
C VAL A 21 -4.93 13.47 -27.39
N GLY A 22 -5.62 14.39 -28.10
CA GLY A 22 -5.63 15.81 -27.71
C GLY A 22 -6.22 16.03 -26.32
N TRP A 23 -7.31 15.34 -25.99
CA TRP A 23 -7.88 15.37 -24.63
C TRP A 23 -6.90 14.81 -23.59
N SER A 24 -6.25 13.68 -23.88
CA SER A 24 -5.29 13.06 -22.96
C SER A 24 -4.09 13.96 -22.66
N ILE A 25 -3.57 14.64 -23.70
CA ILE A 25 -2.49 15.64 -23.55
C ILE A 25 -2.99 16.84 -22.75
N TYR A 26 -4.17 17.37 -23.08
CA TYR A 26 -4.77 18.50 -22.37
C TYR A 26 -5.01 18.17 -20.89
N ASP A 27 -5.62 17.01 -20.59
CA ASP A 27 -5.89 16.55 -19.23
C ASP A 27 -4.58 16.35 -18.45
N SER A 28 -3.55 15.78 -19.08
CA SER A 28 -2.22 15.61 -18.48
C SER A 28 -1.52 16.94 -18.17
N PHE A 29 -1.75 17.96 -19.02
CA PHE A 29 -1.11 19.28 -18.86
C PHE A 29 -1.87 20.19 -17.90
N MET A 30 -3.23 20.01 -17.82
CA MET A 30 -4.12 20.83 -16.99
C MET A 30 -4.39 20.25 -15.60
N ARG A 31 -4.00 19.00 -15.34
CA ARG A 31 -4.04 18.49 -13.98
C ARG A 31 -3.04 19.26 -13.15
N GLU A 32 -3.55 20.15 -12.31
CA GLU A 32 -2.77 20.70 -11.22
C GLU A 32 -2.32 19.54 -10.34
N HIS A 33 -1.05 19.20 -10.37
CA HIS A 33 -0.47 18.27 -9.43
C HIS A 33 -0.36 19.00 -8.10
N ALA A 34 -0.92 18.42 -7.06
CA ALA A 34 -0.71 18.97 -5.72
C ALA A 34 0.79 18.95 -5.39
N PRO A 35 1.27 19.96 -4.63
CA PRO A 35 2.68 19.96 -4.21
C PRO A 35 3.08 18.62 -3.59
N GLY A 36 4.22 18.07 -4.04
CA GLY A 36 4.75 16.78 -3.57
C GLY A 36 4.19 15.53 -4.28
N ASP A 37 3.20 15.68 -5.18
CA ASP A 37 2.61 14.52 -5.89
C ASP A 37 3.60 13.82 -6.82
N PHE A 38 4.50 14.58 -7.43
CA PHE A 38 5.50 14.04 -8.36
C PHE A 38 6.54 13.19 -7.60
N GLU A 39 7.07 13.73 -6.52
CA GLU A 39 8.00 13.07 -5.62
C GLU A 39 7.37 11.83 -5.00
N TYR A 40 6.12 11.94 -4.53
CA TYR A 40 5.36 10.81 -4.03
C TYR A 40 5.22 9.66 -5.06
N LYS A 41 4.88 9.97 -6.32
CA LYS A 41 4.77 8.95 -7.38
C LYS A 41 6.11 8.29 -7.67
N ARG A 42 7.19 9.06 -7.69
CA ARG A 42 8.55 8.55 -7.87
C ARG A 42 8.97 7.68 -6.69
N ALA A 43 8.63 8.09 -5.47
CA ALA A 43 8.85 7.29 -4.27
C ALA A 43 8.14 5.92 -4.33
N GLU A 44 6.89 5.89 -4.80
CA GLU A 44 6.15 4.64 -4.97
C GLU A 44 6.79 3.69 -6.00
N GLN A 45 7.44 4.22 -7.04
CA GLN A 45 8.19 3.39 -7.99
C GLN A 45 9.41 2.77 -7.31
N PHE A 46 10.24 3.57 -6.61
CA PHE A 46 11.38 3.04 -5.86
C PHE A 46 10.96 2.04 -4.78
N PHE A 47 9.84 2.29 -4.12
CA PHE A 47 9.29 1.35 -3.13
C PHE A 47 8.88 0.02 -3.78
N ALA A 48 8.30 0.05 -4.96
CA ALA A 48 7.90 -1.15 -5.70
C ALA A 48 9.11 -1.98 -6.19
N ASP A 49 10.25 -1.30 -6.42
CA ASP A 49 11.53 -1.91 -6.81
C ASP A 49 12.39 -2.33 -5.60
N ASP A 50 11.82 -2.32 -4.38
CA ASP A 50 12.48 -2.60 -3.10
C ASP A 50 13.66 -1.65 -2.76
N GLU A 51 13.76 -0.51 -3.48
CA GLU A 51 14.77 0.53 -3.24
C GLU A 51 14.35 1.49 -2.11
N TYR A 52 14.14 0.95 -0.91
CA TYR A 52 13.52 1.66 0.21
C TYR A 52 14.23 2.92 0.66
N GLN A 53 15.57 2.97 0.54
CA GLN A 53 16.34 4.17 0.89
C GLN A 53 16.06 5.33 -0.08
N ARG A 54 15.93 5.04 -1.37
CA ARG A 54 15.58 6.04 -2.37
C ARG A 54 14.11 6.45 -2.24
N ALA A 55 13.23 5.47 -2.04
CA ALA A 55 11.83 5.75 -1.75
C ALA A 55 11.65 6.68 -0.55
N LEU A 56 12.39 6.43 0.54
CA LEU A 56 12.35 7.26 1.74
C LEU A 56 12.70 8.71 1.43
N LYS A 57 13.79 8.93 0.67
CA LYS A 57 14.22 10.27 0.27
C LYS A 57 13.14 10.99 -0.52
N GLU A 58 12.55 10.34 -1.52
CA GLU A 58 11.51 10.94 -2.35
C GLU A 58 10.21 11.22 -1.56
N TYR A 59 9.86 10.38 -0.55
CA TYR A 59 8.77 10.70 0.36
C TYR A 59 9.09 11.92 1.23
N GLU A 60 10.35 12.10 1.64
CA GLU A 60 10.79 13.27 2.39
C GLU A 60 10.73 14.52 1.52
N ASP A 61 11.23 14.45 0.28
CA ASP A 61 11.15 15.55 -0.69
C ASP A 61 9.67 15.95 -0.95
N ALA A 62 8.76 14.96 -1.06
CA ALA A 62 7.31 15.22 -1.16
C ALA A 62 6.74 15.93 0.07
N LEU A 63 7.22 15.59 1.26
CA LEU A 63 6.78 16.20 2.52
C LEU A 63 7.40 17.57 2.76
N ASP A 64 8.56 17.87 2.18
CA ASP A 64 9.16 19.20 2.20
C ASP A 64 8.32 20.17 1.35
N GLU A 65 7.78 19.70 0.21
CA GLU A 65 6.85 20.51 -0.61
C GLU A 65 5.45 20.62 0.02
N ASN A 66 4.95 19.53 0.60
CA ASN A 66 3.65 19.49 1.24
C ASN A 66 3.70 18.66 2.54
N PRO A 67 3.92 19.31 3.69
CA PRO A 67 4.00 18.64 4.98
C PRO A 67 2.73 17.86 5.39
N GLN A 68 1.60 18.14 4.74
CA GLN A 68 0.32 17.45 4.97
C GLN A 68 0.01 16.38 3.90
N HIS A 69 0.95 16.04 3.04
CA HIS A 69 0.76 15.04 2.01
C HIS A 69 0.63 13.63 2.63
N ILE A 70 -0.61 13.26 2.96
CA ILE A 70 -0.90 12.06 3.75
C ILE A 70 -0.40 10.77 3.11
N TYR A 71 -0.44 10.66 1.79
CA TYR A 71 0.07 9.49 1.07
C TYR A 71 1.59 9.37 1.20
N ALA A 72 2.33 10.49 1.14
CA ALA A 72 3.77 10.51 1.37
C ALA A 72 4.11 10.16 2.83
N MET A 73 3.34 10.66 3.80
CA MET A 73 3.50 10.28 5.21
C MET A 73 3.36 8.76 5.41
N ARG A 74 2.36 8.13 4.79
CA ARG A 74 2.16 6.67 4.85
C ARG A 74 3.28 5.92 4.13
N GLY A 75 3.67 6.39 2.96
CA GLY A 75 4.78 5.82 2.21
C GLY A 75 6.09 5.85 2.99
N LYS A 76 6.39 7.00 3.62
CA LYS A 76 7.54 7.15 4.53
C LYS A 76 7.51 6.13 5.67
N ALA A 77 6.38 5.96 6.35
CA ALA A 77 6.23 4.97 7.42
C ALA A 77 6.49 3.53 6.93
N ARG A 78 5.97 3.19 5.75
CA ARG A 78 6.19 1.88 5.11
C ARG A 78 7.66 1.66 4.75
N ALA A 79 8.32 2.65 4.17
CA ALA A 79 9.75 2.58 3.83
C ALA A 79 10.61 2.37 5.09
N LEU A 80 10.37 3.15 6.14
CA LEU A 80 11.05 3.00 7.43
C LEU A 80 10.85 1.60 8.03
N LEU A 81 9.64 1.05 7.95
CA LEU A 81 9.33 -0.32 8.40
C LEU A 81 10.14 -1.37 7.62
N GLN A 82 10.23 -1.25 6.30
CA GLN A 82 11.01 -2.18 5.48
C GLN A 82 12.51 -2.08 5.76
N MET A 83 12.99 -0.87 6.05
CA MET A 83 14.38 -0.63 6.45
C MET A 83 14.68 -1.01 7.90
N ARG A 84 13.71 -1.55 8.64
CA ARG A 84 13.81 -1.92 10.06
C ARG A 84 14.12 -0.73 11.01
N ARG A 85 13.83 0.49 10.57
CA ARG A 85 13.93 1.72 11.40
C ARG A 85 12.65 1.85 12.22
N PHE A 86 12.46 0.92 13.15
CA PHE A 86 11.17 0.69 13.82
C PHE A 86 10.69 1.86 14.68
N ASP A 87 11.57 2.54 15.40
CA ASP A 87 11.18 3.67 16.25
C ASP A 87 10.68 4.85 15.40
N GLU A 88 11.33 5.11 14.27
CA GLU A 88 10.92 6.16 13.34
C GLU A 88 9.63 5.78 12.60
N ALA A 89 9.50 4.51 12.21
CA ALA A 89 8.27 4.00 11.62
C ALA A 89 7.09 4.15 12.60
N MET A 90 7.28 3.83 13.88
CA MET A 90 6.26 3.98 14.93
C MET A 90 5.79 5.42 15.03
N ALA A 91 6.74 6.36 15.20
CA ALA A 91 6.43 7.78 15.30
C ALA A 91 5.69 8.30 14.06
N GLN A 92 6.02 7.76 12.88
CA GLN A 92 5.37 8.16 11.63
C GLN A 92 3.96 7.56 11.51
N TYR A 93 3.75 6.27 11.88
CA TYR A 93 2.41 5.68 11.92
C TYR A 93 1.48 6.37 12.91
N ASP A 94 1.98 6.78 14.08
CA ASP A 94 1.18 7.52 15.06
C ASP A 94 0.69 8.86 14.50
N LYS A 95 1.55 9.58 13.74
CA LYS A 95 1.14 10.82 13.03
C LYS A 95 0.06 10.54 11.99
N VAL A 96 0.26 9.50 11.17
CA VAL A 96 -0.69 9.13 10.11
C VAL A 96 -2.04 8.73 10.70
N ILE A 97 -2.05 7.92 11.77
CA ILE A 97 -3.29 7.51 12.44
C ILE A 97 -3.99 8.71 13.10
N SER A 98 -3.23 9.64 13.69
CA SER A 98 -3.81 10.87 14.25
C SER A 98 -4.48 11.74 13.18
N ALA A 99 -3.92 11.76 11.96
CA ALA A 99 -4.46 12.51 10.83
C ALA A 99 -5.67 11.79 10.19
N GLN A 100 -5.67 10.46 10.15
CA GLN A 100 -6.70 9.62 9.54
C GLN A 100 -7.05 8.42 10.43
N PRO A 101 -7.81 8.63 11.52
CA PRO A 101 -8.11 7.59 12.50
C PRO A 101 -9.08 6.52 11.99
N ASP A 102 -9.84 6.81 10.93
CA ASP A 102 -10.86 5.91 10.38
C ASP A 102 -10.36 5.06 9.21
N LEU A 103 -9.06 5.12 8.90
CA LEU A 103 -8.49 4.38 7.79
C LEU A 103 -7.84 3.07 8.26
N GLY A 104 -8.46 1.92 7.95
CA GLY A 104 -8.04 0.59 8.40
C GLY A 104 -6.60 0.23 8.01
N VAL A 105 -6.16 0.61 6.81
CA VAL A 105 -4.81 0.33 6.32
C VAL A 105 -3.69 0.89 7.22
N ASN A 106 -3.93 1.99 7.92
CA ASN A 106 -2.95 2.59 8.83
C ASN A 106 -2.70 1.68 10.04
N TYR A 107 -3.77 1.13 10.61
CA TYR A 107 -3.70 0.17 11.71
C TYR A 107 -3.11 -1.16 11.24
N ALA A 108 -3.50 -1.66 10.05
CA ALA A 108 -2.91 -2.87 9.50
C ALA A 108 -1.38 -2.79 9.43
N ASN A 109 -0.86 -1.70 8.90
CA ASN A 109 0.59 -1.50 8.77
C ASN A 109 1.28 -1.28 10.12
N ARG A 110 0.66 -0.59 11.09
CA ARG A 110 1.21 -0.46 12.44
C ARG A 110 1.15 -1.79 13.19
N GLY A 111 0.10 -2.59 12.97
CA GLY A 111 0.01 -3.96 13.48
C GLY A 111 1.18 -4.84 13.00
N ILE A 112 1.56 -4.73 11.71
CA ILE A 112 2.75 -5.41 11.17
C ILE A 112 4.03 -4.94 11.89
N LEU A 113 4.15 -3.65 12.19
CA LEU A 113 5.27 -3.12 12.95
C LEU A 113 5.31 -3.71 14.37
N PHE A 114 4.18 -3.74 15.08
CA PHE A 114 4.10 -4.35 16.40
C PHE A 114 4.46 -5.85 16.37
N ASP A 115 3.99 -6.57 15.36
CA ASP A 115 4.31 -7.99 15.18
C ASP A 115 5.82 -8.20 14.99
N ARG A 116 6.47 -7.40 14.14
CA ARG A 116 7.93 -7.45 13.94
C ARG A 116 8.72 -7.08 15.20
N LEU A 117 8.16 -6.24 16.07
CA LEU A 117 8.73 -5.89 17.38
C LEU A 117 8.47 -6.94 18.47
N GLY A 118 7.66 -7.98 18.19
CA GLY A 118 7.25 -8.97 19.18
C GLY A 118 6.21 -8.45 20.17
N ARG A 119 5.54 -7.33 19.86
CA ARG A 119 4.46 -6.73 20.65
C ARG A 119 3.11 -7.30 20.20
N TYR A 120 2.93 -8.59 20.41
CA TYR A 120 1.88 -9.38 19.76
C TYR A 120 0.45 -8.98 20.16
N GLU A 121 0.22 -8.61 21.43
CA GLU A 121 -1.09 -8.13 21.89
C GLU A 121 -1.48 -6.82 21.19
N GLN A 122 -0.51 -5.92 21.00
CA GLN A 122 -0.72 -4.65 20.29
C GLN A 122 -0.93 -4.90 18.79
N ALA A 123 -0.20 -5.85 18.21
CA ALA A 123 -0.39 -6.26 16.82
C ALA A 123 -1.81 -6.79 16.58
N ILE A 124 -2.30 -7.68 17.45
CA ILE A 124 -3.67 -8.22 17.39
C ILE A 124 -4.69 -7.10 17.47
N ALA A 125 -4.54 -6.18 18.43
CA ALA A 125 -5.48 -5.06 18.61
C ALA A 125 -5.54 -4.17 17.34
N ASP A 126 -4.39 -3.85 16.74
CA ASP A 126 -4.33 -3.07 15.52
C ASP A 126 -4.88 -3.83 14.30
N TYR A 127 -4.61 -5.12 14.15
CA TYR A 127 -5.20 -5.95 13.09
C TYR A 127 -6.72 -6.02 13.19
N GLU A 128 -7.26 -6.22 14.38
CA GLU A 128 -8.70 -6.23 14.60
C GLU A 128 -9.36 -4.87 14.36
N LYS A 129 -8.69 -3.79 14.78
CA LYS A 129 -9.15 -2.44 14.48
C LYS A 129 -9.14 -2.17 12.97
N ALA A 130 -8.10 -2.63 12.26
CA ALA A 130 -8.01 -2.51 10.81
C ALA A 130 -9.18 -3.20 10.11
N LEU A 131 -9.47 -4.45 10.50
CA LEU A 131 -10.56 -5.25 9.91
C LEU A 131 -11.96 -4.73 10.29
N ALA A 132 -12.10 -4.11 11.46
CA ALA A 132 -13.35 -3.47 11.85
C ALA A 132 -13.64 -2.21 11.02
N LEU A 133 -12.59 -1.50 10.57
CA LEU A 133 -12.70 -0.31 9.71
C LEU A 133 -12.79 -0.68 8.23
N ASP A 134 -12.09 -1.72 7.81
CA ASP A 134 -11.99 -2.16 6.42
C ASP A 134 -11.87 -3.69 6.35
N PRO A 135 -13.02 -4.40 6.24
CA PRO A 135 -13.04 -5.86 6.12
C PRO A 135 -12.34 -6.40 4.86
N GLU A 136 -12.20 -5.60 3.79
CA GLU A 136 -11.57 -6.04 2.53
C GLU A 136 -10.07 -6.31 2.72
N LEU A 137 -9.46 -5.78 3.78
CA LEU A 137 -8.07 -6.08 4.14
C LEU A 137 -7.83 -7.58 4.45
N ASP A 138 -8.90 -8.35 4.73
CA ASP A 138 -8.83 -9.80 4.94
C ASP A 138 -9.00 -10.61 3.65
N GLU A 139 -9.37 -9.96 2.54
CA GLU A 139 -9.56 -10.68 1.26
C GLU A 139 -8.24 -11.10 0.62
N GLY A 140 -7.18 -10.34 0.89
CA GLY A 140 -5.86 -10.54 0.28
C GLY A 140 -5.85 -10.19 -1.21
N PRO A 141 -4.74 -10.43 -1.94
CA PRO A 141 -4.63 -10.03 -3.33
C PRO A 141 -5.55 -10.85 -4.23
N HIS A 142 -6.22 -10.15 -5.15
CA HIS A 142 -7.10 -10.75 -6.15
C HIS A 142 -6.36 -11.83 -6.97
N TRP A 143 -7.08 -12.86 -7.43
CA TRP A 143 -6.52 -14.00 -8.18
C TRP A 143 -5.66 -13.59 -9.39
N LEU A 144 -6.08 -12.56 -10.14
CA LEU A 144 -5.34 -12.04 -11.29
C LEU A 144 -4.00 -11.42 -10.87
N THR A 145 -3.99 -10.66 -9.77
CA THR A 145 -2.75 -10.09 -9.20
C THR A 145 -1.80 -11.21 -8.78
N ARG A 146 -2.32 -12.27 -8.16
CA ARG A 146 -1.53 -13.45 -7.76
C ARG A 146 -0.97 -14.18 -8.98
N PHE A 147 -1.81 -14.38 -10.01
CA PHE A 147 -1.40 -15.00 -11.26
C PHE A 147 -0.25 -14.23 -11.94
N LEU A 148 -0.39 -12.91 -12.10
CA LEU A 148 0.63 -12.05 -12.69
C LEU A 148 1.94 -12.02 -11.88
N ARG A 149 1.88 -12.28 -10.57
CA ARG A 149 3.04 -12.34 -9.67
C ARG A 149 3.58 -13.76 -9.48
N ASN A 150 3.07 -14.73 -10.22
CA ASN A 150 3.40 -16.16 -10.05
C ASN A 150 3.26 -16.65 -8.60
N GLN A 151 2.18 -16.21 -7.92
CA GLN A 151 1.84 -16.57 -6.55
C GLN A 151 0.58 -17.46 -6.55
N PRO A 152 0.71 -18.79 -6.68
CA PRO A 152 -0.44 -19.69 -6.79
C PRO A 152 -1.27 -19.72 -5.51
N GLU A 153 -0.63 -19.58 -4.36
CA GLU A 153 -1.30 -19.62 -3.05
C GLU A 153 -1.66 -18.20 -2.58
N LYS A 154 -2.80 -18.09 -1.90
CA LYS A 154 -3.19 -16.85 -1.22
C LYS A 154 -2.25 -16.65 -0.03
N PRO A 155 -1.53 -15.54 0.07
CA PRO A 155 -0.71 -15.26 1.25
C PRO A 155 -1.60 -15.07 2.48
N PRO A 156 -1.11 -15.39 3.70
CA PRO A 156 -1.83 -15.13 4.93
C PRO A 156 -2.21 -13.65 5.04
N THR A 157 -3.44 -13.41 5.50
CA THR A 157 -3.96 -12.06 5.75
C THR A 157 -3.62 -11.60 7.17
N ILE A 158 -3.90 -10.32 7.48
CA ILE A 158 -3.78 -9.82 8.86
C ILE A 158 -4.79 -10.50 9.79
N GLY A 159 -5.98 -10.90 9.28
CA GLY A 159 -6.95 -11.66 10.05
C GLY A 159 -6.45 -13.07 10.37
N ASP A 160 -5.84 -13.76 9.42
CA ASP A 160 -5.21 -15.05 9.66
C ASP A 160 -4.08 -14.92 10.69
N ARG A 161 -3.26 -13.87 10.59
CA ARG A 161 -2.17 -13.60 11.53
C ARG A 161 -2.68 -13.28 12.94
N ALA A 162 -3.71 -12.46 13.07
CA ALA A 162 -4.33 -12.14 14.36
C ALA A 162 -4.88 -13.41 15.05
N LYS A 163 -5.59 -14.27 14.30
CA LYS A 163 -6.10 -15.55 14.80
C LYS A 163 -4.96 -16.47 15.25
N TYR A 164 -3.90 -16.57 14.45
CA TYR A 164 -2.72 -17.37 14.79
C TYR A 164 -2.06 -16.89 16.08
N LEU A 165 -1.74 -15.60 16.18
CA LEU A 165 -1.11 -15.01 17.36
C LEU A 165 -1.95 -15.21 18.62
N ARG A 166 -3.27 -15.01 18.51
CA ARG A 166 -4.20 -15.23 19.63
C ARG A 166 -4.19 -16.68 20.11
N ALA A 167 -4.19 -17.64 19.17
CA ALA A 167 -4.10 -19.06 19.51
C ALA A 167 -2.77 -19.41 20.18
N GLU A 168 -1.65 -18.84 19.69
CA GLU A 168 -0.34 -19.08 20.29
C GLU A 168 -0.22 -18.45 21.69
N LEU A 169 -0.75 -17.24 21.89
CA LEU A 169 -0.71 -16.57 23.19
C LEU A 169 -1.57 -17.28 24.26
N ALA A 170 -2.58 -18.03 23.84
CA ALA A 170 -3.40 -18.85 24.75
C ALA A 170 -2.66 -20.09 25.27
N LYS A 171 -1.54 -20.51 24.65
CA LYS A 171 -0.72 -21.64 25.10
C LYS A 171 0.20 -21.22 26.25
N PRO A 172 0.69 -22.21 27.05
CA PRO A 172 1.78 -21.98 27.99
C PRO A 172 2.99 -21.36 27.29
N PRO A 173 3.75 -20.42 27.94
CA PRO A 173 4.83 -19.68 27.29
C PRO A 173 5.86 -20.55 26.57
N GLU A 174 6.19 -21.71 27.14
CA GLU A 174 7.18 -22.66 26.61
C GLU A 174 6.70 -23.39 25.33
N GLN A 175 5.43 -23.36 25.03
CA GLN A 175 4.82 -24.01 23.85
C GLN A 175 4.49 -23.03 22.72
N ARG A 176 4.74 -21.72 22.91
CA ARG A 176 4.38 -20.67 21.96
C ARG A 176 5.36 -20.63 20.79
N VAL A 177 4.83 -20.66 19.59
CA VAL A 177 5.58 -20.41 18.35
C VAL A 177 5.10 -19.09 17.77
N LEU A 178 5.59 -17.98 18.30
CA LEU A 178 5.11 -16.64 17.94
C LEU A 178 5.74 -16.10 16.65
N ARG A 179 6.91 -16.62 16.27
CA ARG A 179 7.59 -16.28 15.01
C ARG A 179 7.64 -17.48 14.09
N VAL A 180 7.21 -17.27 12.85
CA VAL A 180 7.31 -18.24 11.77
C VAL A 180 8.00 -17.54 10.61
N PRO A 181 9.34 -17.61 10.49
CA PRO A 181 10.13 -16.81 9.54
C PRO A 181 9.62 -16.88 8.11
N GLU A 182 9.21 -18.07 7.65
CA GLU A 182 8.71 -18.29 6.28
C GLU A 182 7.38 -17.55 6.00
N ILE A 183 6.59 -17.26 7.04
CA ILE A 183 5.33 -16.52 6.96
C ILE A 183 5.59 -15.04 7.20
N ASP A 184 6.38 -14.72 8.22
CA ASP A 184 6.65 -13.35 8.66
C ASP A 184 7.40 -12.55 7.59
N GLU A 185 8.33 -13.18 6.86
CA GLU A 185 9.06 -12.55 5.74
C GLU A 185 8.17 -12.27 4.53
N LYS A 186 7.10 -13.05 4.34
CA LYS A 186 6.13 -12.84 3.24
C LYS A 186 5.11 -11.76 3.55
N GLN A 187 5.03 -11.31 4.81
CA GLN A 187 4.08 -10.29 5.21
C GLN A 187 4.46 -8.93 4.64
N ARG A 188 3.66 -8.43 3.71
CA ARG A 188 3.86 -7.15 3.03
C ARG A 188 2.97 -6.07 3.63
N THR A 189 3.47 -4.83 3.61
CA THR A 189 2.67 -3.67 3.98
C THR A 189 1.55 -3.45 2.97
N TYR A 190 0.41 -3.02 3.48
CA TYR A 190 -0.76 -2.70 2.67
C TYR A 190 -0.57 -1.34 1.98
N LYS A 191 -0.97 -1.29 0.70
CA LYS A 191 -1.11 -0.07 -0.09
C LYS A 191 -2.61 0.13 -0.30
N GLN A 192 -3.07 1.36 -0.20
CA GLN A 192 -4.41 1.69 -0.66
C GLN A 192 -4.56 1.58 -2.14
#